data_5ebb977a4de940230ea9c39bedcc2055
#
_entry.id   5ebb977a4de940230ea9c39bedcc2055
#
_cell.length_a   1.000
_cell.length_b   1.000
_cell.length_c   1.000
_cell.angle_alpha   90.00
_cell.angle_beta   90.00
_cell.angle_gamma   90.00
#
_symmetry.space_group_name_H-M   'P 1'
#
loop_
_entity.id
_entity.type
_entity.pdbx_description
1 polymer ?
#
loop_
_entity_poly.entity_id
_entity_poly.type
_entity_poly.pdbx_seq_one_letter_code
_entity_poly.pdbx_strand_id
1 'polypeptide(L)'
;MEIKTYKIKDICEASHGREINTKYLRENQGIYPVYSSATSNEGEMGRIKTYDFDGEYVTWTTRWSYAGSIYYRNGKFSASSNCGILKVLNKEINPKFLAYALKKEAKKFVNTTSAIPILRTQKVVEIPIDFPPLQIQEKIATILDTFTELSAELSAELSAELSAEL
;
A
#
# COMPACT_ATOMS: atom_id res chain seq x y z
N MET A 1 -12.26 -17.70 19.60
CA MET A 1 -11.46 -16.51 19.16
C MET A 1 -12.44 -15.41 18.77
N GLU A 2 -12.32 -14.25 19.36
CA GLU A 2 -13.21 -13.12 19.09
C GLU A 2 -12.70 -12.36 17.83
N ILE A 3 -13.56 -12.20 16.83
CA ILE A 3 -13.31 -11.40 15.63
C ILE A 3 -14.06 -10.08 15.81
N LYS A 4 -13.36 -8.96 15.62
CA LYS A 4 -13.96 -7.62 15.64
C LYS A 4 -13.96 -7.04 14.23
N THR A 5 -15.09 -6.55 13.76
CA THR A 5 -15.21 -5.86 12.47
C THR A 5 -15.15 -4.36 12.67
N TYR A 6 -14.25 -3.69 11.96
CA TYR A 6 -14.16 -2.23 11.94
C TYR A 6 -14.23 -1.70 10.51
N LYS A 7 -14.87 -0.56 10.32
CA LYS A 7 -14.65 0.24 9.11
C LYS A 7 -13.32 0.97 9.20
N ILE A 8 -12.68 1.22 8.08
CA ILE A 8 -11.38 1.91 8.04
C ILE A 8 -11.42 3.24 8.78
N LYS A 9 -12.50 4.02 8.63
CA LYS A 9 -12.68 5.30 9.35
C LYS A 9 -12.66 5.20 10.87
N ASP A 10 -12.99 4.05 11.43
CA ASP A 10 -13.06 3.83 12.88
C ASP A 10 -11.68 3.55 13.49
N ILE A 11 -10.70 3.20 12.65
CA ILE A 11 -9.37 2.76 13.08
C ILE A 11 -8.20 3.53 12.44
N CYS A 12 -8.46 4.30 11.39
CA CYS A 12 -7.44 5.04 10.63
C CYS A 12 -7.80 6.50 10.45
N GLU A 13 -6.77 7.33 10.36
CA GLU A 13 -6.82 8.63 9.73
C GLU A 13 -6.47 8.50 8.24
N ALA A 14 -7.31 9.06 7.36
CA ALA A 14 -7.11 9.02 5.93
C ALA A 14 -6.67 10.38 5.39
N SER A 15 -5.65 10.38 4.56
CA SER A 15 -5.14 11.56 3.85
C SER A 15 -4.69 11.20 2.44
N HIS A 16 -4.11 12.16 1.74
CA HIS A 16 -3.55 11.98 0.40
C HIS A 16 -2.14 12.55 0.33
N GLY A 17 -1.40 12.10 -0.67
CA GLY A 17 -0.19 12.75 -1.11
C GLY A 17 -0.46 14.13 -1.73
N ARG A 18 0.58 14.79 -2.19
CA ARG A 18 0.53 16.11 -2.83
C ARG A 18 0.96 16.05 -4.28
N GLU A 19 0.83 17.14 -5.00
CA GLU A 19 1.29 17.19 -6.38
C GLU A 19 2.82 17.10 -6.43
N ILE A 20 3.31 15.99 -6.97
CA ILE A 20 4.72 15.74 -7.27
C ILE A 20 4.79 15.20 -8.69
N ASN A 21 5.33 16.00 -9.59
CA ASN A 21 5.49 15.64 -11.00
C ASN A 21 6.94 15.34 -11.36
N THR A 22 7.18 14.91 -12.58
CA THR A 22 8.51 14.55 -13.08
C THR A 22 9.52 15.71 -13.01
N LYS A 23 9.06 16.94 -13.22
CA LYS A 23 9.91 18.14 -13.10
C LYS A 23 10.38 18.32 -11.66
N TYR A 24 9.44 18.24 -10.71
CA TYR A 24 9.75 18.33 -9.28
C TYR A 24 10.76 17.27 -8.84
N LEU A 25 10.59 16.03 -9.29
CA LEU A 25 11.53 14.93 -9.01
C LEU A 25 12.95 15.25 -9.49
N ARG A 26 13.10 15.74 -10.72
CA ARG A 26 14.41 16.09 -11.27
C ARG A 26 15.11 17.22 -10.51
N GLU A 27 14.34 18.23 -10.10
CA GLU A 27 14.88 19.41 -9.41
C GLU A 27 15.19 19.15 -7.91
N ASN A 28 14.59 18.11 -7.33
CA ASN A 28 14.68 17.80 -5.90
C ASN A 28 15.24 16.42 -5.59
N GLN A 29 16.06 15.86 -6.44
CA GLN A 29 16.62 14.51 -6.28
C GLN A 29 17.25 14.29 -4.91
N GLY A 30 16.96 13.13 -4.28
CA GLY A 30 17.44 12.78 -2.95
C GLY A 30 17.28 11.30 -2.66
N ILE A 31 17.12 10.96 -1.38
CA ILE A 31 17.14 9.57 -0.90
C ILE A 31 15.77 9.03 -0.49
N TYR A 32 14.78 9.90 -0.26
CA TYR A 32 13.48 9.50 0.25
C TYR A 32 12.52 9.14 -0.91
N PRO A 33 11.92 7.94 -0.89
CA PRO A 33 11.04 7.51 -1.96
C PRO A 33 9.78 8.36 -2.07
N VAL A 34 9.29 8.51 -3.29
CA VAL A 34 7.99 9.09 -3.61
C VAL A 34 7.13 8.01 -4.24
N TYR A 35 5.99 7.73 -3.64
CA TYR A 35 5.04 6.74 -4.14
C TYR A 35 3.90 7.38 -4.92
N SER A 36 3.46 6.69 -5.96
CA SER A 36 2.37 7.12 -6.83
C SER A 36 1.58 5.92 -7.37
N SER A 37 0.83 6.13 -8.42
CA SER A 37 0.13 5.08 -9.17
C SER A 37 1.04 4.33 -10.16
N ALA A 38 2.36 4.43 -10.04
CA ALA A 38 3.30 3.70 -10.87
C ALA A 38 3.09 2.18 -10.76
N THR A 39 3.36 1.47 -11.83
CA THR A 39 3.07 0.04 -11.96
C THR A 39 4.24 -0.85 -11.55
N SER A 40 5.43 -0.30 -11.56
CA SER A 40 6.68 -0.97 -11.21
C SER A 40 7.19 -0.52 -9.85
N ASN A 41 8.12 -1.28 -9.29
CA ASN A 41 8.84 -0.93 -8.06
C ASN A 41 7.89 -0.51 -6.92
N GLU A 42 6.80 -1.27 -6.73
CA GLU A 42 5.80 -1.04 -5.69
C GLU A 42 5.20 0.39 -5.67
N GLY A 43 5.13 1.02 -6.82
CA GLY A 43 4.60 2.37 -6.98
C GLY A 43 5.60 3.49 -6.74
N GLU A 44 6.89 3.20 -6.52
CA GLU A 44 7.92 4.23 -6.40
C GLU A 44 8.16 4.91 -7.75
N MET A 45 7.94 6.23 -7.80
CA MET A 45 8.14 7.03 -9.01
C MET A 45 9.46 7.78 -9.05
N GLY A 46 10.20 7.82 -7.95
CA GLY A 46 11.48 8.50 -7.81
C GLY A 46 11.80 8.80 -6.35
N ARG A 47 12.85 9.57 -6.10
CA ARG A 47 13.32 9.93 -4.76
C ARG A 47 13.64 11.42 -4.66
N ILE A 48 13.31 12.03 -3.50
CA ILE A 48 13.54 13.45 -3.24
C ILE A 48 14.28 13.68 -1.93
N LYS A 49 14.72 14.93 -1.70
CA LYS A 49 15.50 15.33 -0.53
C LYS A 49 14.69 15.37 0.77
N THR A 50 13.37 15.52 0.66
CA THR A 50 12.45 15.70 1.79
C THR A 50 11.48 14.54 1.88
N TYR A 51 10.78 14.44 3.00
CA TYR A 51 9.71 13.48 3.22
C TYR A 51 8.52 14.15 3.89
N ASP A 52 7.33 13.69 3.57
CA ASP A 52 6.08 14.19 4.15
C ASP A 52 5.55 13.26 5.26
N PHE A 53 5.94 11.97 5.21
CA PHE A 53 5.51 10.94 6.14
C PHE A 53 6.72 10.23 6.75
N ASP A 54 6.61 9.84 8.04
CA ASP A 54 7.60 9.05 8.76
C ASP A 54 6.89 8.06 9.69
N GLY A 55 7.14 6.77 9.50
CA GLY A 55 6.53 5.69 10.29
C GLY A 55 5.82 4.65 9.44
N GLU A 56 4.85 3.97 10.04
CA GLU A 56 4.07 2.89 9.41
C GLU A 56 2.76 3.44 8.86
N TYR A 57 2.51 3.15 7.59
CA TYR A 57 1.30 3.56 6.87
C TYR A 57 0.83 2.45 5.93
N VAL A 58 -0.44 2.48 5.60
CA VAL A 58 -1.01 1.73 4.48
C VAL A 58 -1.38 2.72 3.39
N THR A 59 -0.96 2.48 2.16
CA THR A 59 -1.26 3.34 1.01
C THR A 59 -2.12 2.62 -0.02
N TRP A 60 -2.94 3.37 -0.75
CA TRP A 60 -3.69 2.83 -1.88
C TRP A 60 -3.57 3.72 -3.11
N THR A 61 -3.55 3.09 -4.26
CA THR A 61 -3.62 3.78 -5.55
C THR A 61 -5.06 4.21 -5.82
N THR A 62 -5.27 5.51 -6.02
CA THR A 62 -6.62 6.07 -6.14
C THR A 62 -7.20 5.99 -7.54
N ARG A 63 -6.37 5.99 -8.60
CA ARG A 63 -6.79 6.11 -10.00
C ARG A 63 -6.02 5.21 -10.94
N TRP A 64 -6.52 5.09 -12.18
CA TRP A 64 -5.94 4.39 -13.31
C TRP A 64 -6.04 2.86 -13.18
N SER A 65 -5.40 2.14 -14.06
CA SER A 65 -5.48 0.68 -14.16
C SER A 65 -5.15 -0.07 -12.87
N TYR A 66 -4.40 0.57 -11.97
CA TYR A 66 -3.97 0.01 -10.69
C TYR A 66 -4.74 0.55 -9.48
N ALA A 67 -5.86 1.26 -9.71
CA ALA A 67 -6.73 1.69 -8.63
C ALA A 67 -7.05 0.51 -7.68
N GLY A 68 -6.99 0.75 -6.38
CA GLY A 68 -7.19 -0.27 -5.36
C GLY A 68 -5.98 -1.17 -5.08
N SER A 69 -4.79 -0.87 -5.63
CA SER A 69 -3.55 -1.49 -5.20
C SER A 69 -3.16 -0.97 -3.82
N ILE A 70 -2.83 -1.89 -2.92
CA ILE A 70 -2.54 -1.61 -1.52
C ILE A 70 -1.09 -1.94 -1.22
N TYR A 71 -0.43 -1.08 -0.45
CA TYR A 71 0.94 -1.28 0.01
C TYR A 71 1.09 -0.93 1.49
N TYR A 72 1.90 -1.70 2.20
CA TYR A 72 2.44 -1.33 3.49
C TYR A 72 3.69 -0.49 3.28
N ARG A 73 3.81 0.64 3.99
CA ARG A 73 4.97 1.52 3.96
C ARG A 73 5.51 1.70 5.37
N ASN A 74 6.82 1.66 5.49
CA ASN A 74 7.50 1.94 6.77
C ASN A 74 8.74 2.80 6.52
N GLY A 75 8.89 3.87 7.29
CA GLY A 75 9.99 4.81 7.20
C GLY A 75 9.60 6.17 6.62
N LYS A 76 10.58 6.87 6.04
CA LYS A 76 10.44 8.23 5.53
C LYS A 76 10.12 8.20 4.04
N PHE A 77 9.01 8.81 3.65
CA PHE A 77 8.57 8.86 2.25
C PHE A 77 7.66 10.05 1.97
N SER A 78 7.42 10.30 0.69
CA SER A 78 6.37 11.19 0.20
C SER A 78 5.46 10.44 -0.77
N ALA A 79 4.31 11.00 -1.08
CA ALA A 79 3.35 10.41 -1.99
C ALA A 79 2.77 11.45 -2.93
N SER A 80 2.43 11.02 -4.15
CA SER A 80 1.74 11.87 -5.11
C SER A 80 0.25 11.97 -4.78
N SER A 81 -0.44 12.90 -5.41
CA SER A 81 -1.89 13.10 -5.27
C SER A 81 -2.73 11.88 -5.70
N ASN A 82 -2.16 10.94 -6.45
CA ASN A 82 -2.81 9.69 -6.84
C ASN A 82 -2.60 8.54 -5.82
N CYS A 83 -2.04 8.85 -4.67
CA CYS A 83 -1.78 7.92 -3.60
C CYS A 83 -2.54 8.36 -2.34
N GLY A 84 -3.44 7.52 -1.86
CA GLY A 84 -4.10 7.71 -0.58
C GLY A 84 -3.28 7.10 0.55
N ILE A 85 -3.40 7.67 1.74
CA ILE A 85 -2.58 7.34 2.92
C ILE A 85 -3.50 7.03 4.09
N LEU A 86 -3.30 5.89 4.72
CA LEU A 86 -3.96 5.50 5.96
C LEU A 86 -2.93 5.41 7.09
N LYS A 87 -3.17 6.16 8.16
CA LYS A 87 -2.45 6.04 9.42
C LYS A 87 -3.31 5.29 10.42
N VAL A 88 -2.85 4.14 10.89
CA VAL A 88 -3.55 3.38 11.92
C VAL A 88 -3.45 4.12 13.25
N LEU A 89 -4.60 4.38 13.89
CA LEU A 89 -4.69 5.04 15.19
C LEU A 89 -5.04 4.08 16.33
N ASN A 90 -5.71 2.97 16.01
CA ASN A 90 -6.11 1.96 16.99
C ASN A 90 -4.95 1.00 17.28
N LYS A 91 -4.53 0.94 18.55
CA LYS A 91 -3.41 0.10 19.00
C LYS A 91 -3.68 -1.42 18.92
N GLU A 92 -4.93 -1.84 18.78
CA GLU A 92 -5.31 -3.24 18.58
C GLU A 92 -5.16 -3.70 17.11
N ILE A 93 -4.76 -2.79 16.21
CA ILE A 93 -4.64 -3.06 14.78
C ILE A 93 -3.16 -3.02 14.37
N ASN A 94 -2.69 -4.13 13.80
CA ASN A 94 -1.38 -4.22 13.17
C ASN A 94 -1.46 -3.62 11.75
N PRO A 95 -0.66 -2.58 11.40
CA PRO A 95 -0.73 -1.92 10.10
C PRO A 95 -0.42 -2.86 8.93
N LYS A 96 0.50 -3.79 9.11
CA LYS A 96 0.88 -4.76 8.08
C LYS A 96 -0.24 -5.77 7.82
N PHE A 97 -0.89 -6.27 8.88
CA PHE A 97 -2.08 -7.10 8.74
C PHE A 97 -3.20 -6.35 8.02
N LEU A 98 -3.44 -5.07 8.38
CA LEU A 98 -4.41 -4.23 7.68
C LEU A 98 -4.11 -4.14 6.19
N ALA A 99 -2.84 -3.94 5.81
CA ALA A 99 -2.46 -3.89 4.40
C ALA A 99 -2.82 -5.19 3.66
N TYR A 100 -2.54 -6.35 4.23
CA TYR A 100 -2.91 -7.64 3.65
C TYR A 100 -4.43 -7.82 3.54
N ALA A 101 -5.16 -7.52 4.60
CA ALA A 101 -6.62 -7.65 4.62
C ALA A 101 -7.28 -6.69 3.62
N LEU A 102 -6.84 -5.43 3.59
CA LEU A 102 -7.36 -4.42 2.68
C LEU A 102 -7.02 -4.75 1.22
N LYS A 103 -5.85 -5.31 0.94
CA LYS A 103 -5.45 -5.76 -0.40
C LYS A 103 -6.44 -6.77 -0.99
N LYS A 104 -6.96 -7.64 -0.16
CA LYS A 104 -8.00 -8.62 -0.55
C LYS A 104 -9.32 -7.95 -0.89
N GLU A 105 -9.70 -6.92 -0.14
CA GLU A 105 -11.03 -6.31 -0.23
C GLU A 105 -11.10 -5.11 -1.20
N ALA A 106 -10.07 -4.27 -1.26
CA ALA A 106 -10.11 -2.97 -1.92
C ALA A 106 -10.53 -3.00 -3.39
N LYS A 107 -10.11 -4.01 -4.13
CA LYS A 107 -10.44 -4.16 -5.57
C LYS A 107 -11.95 -4.26 -5.83
N LYS A 108 -12.71 -4.79 -4.89
CA LYS A 108 -14.18 -4.91 -4.99
C LYS A 108 -14.90 -3.56 -4.97
N PHE A 109 -14.24 -2.53 -4.44
CA PHE A 109 -14.78 -1.19 -4.25
C PHE A 109 -14.32 -0.18 -5.30
N VAL A 110 -13.46 -0.60 -6.22
CA VAL A 110 -13.01 0.24 -7.33
C VAL A 110 -14.20 0.52 -8.26
N ASN A 111 -14.46 1.79 -8.52
CA ASN A 111 -15.44 2.18 -9.51
C ASN A 111 -14.86 2.03 -10.92
N THR A 112 -15.42 1.11 -11.70
CA THR A 112 -15.03 0.81 -13.08
C THR A 112 -16.04 1.34 -14.11
N THR A 113 -17.11 1.98 -13.66
CA THR A 113 -18.14 2.55 -14.56
C THR A 113 -17.76 3.93 -15.09
N SER A 114 -16.80 4.61 -14.47
CA SER A 114 -16.21 5.84 -14.98
C SER A 114 -15.16 5.55 -16.07
N ALA A 115 -14.85 6.53 -16.90
CA ALA A 115 -13.84 6.41 -17.96
C ALA A 115 -12.47 5.96 -17.44
N ILE A 116 -12.18 6.22 -16.19
CA ILE A 116 -10.93 5.83 -15.49
C ILE A 116 -11.32 5.09 -14.22
N PRO A 117 -10.77 3.88 -13.98
CA PRO A 117 -10.94 3.19 -12.70
C PRO A 117 -10.52 4.09 -11.54
N ILE A 118 -11.33 4.15 -10.48
CA ILE A 118 -11.07 5.01 -9.33
C ILE A 118 -11.54 4.38 -8.02
N LEU A 119 -10.71 4.50 -6.99
CA LEU A 119 -11.06 4.18 -5.60
C LEU A 119 -10.87 5.43 -4.73
N ARG A 120 -11.97 6.10 -4.46
CA ARG A 120 -12.00 7.34 -3.69
C ARG A 120 -11.94 7.08 -2.19
N THR A 121 -11.44 8.06 -1.45
CA THR A 121 -11.39 8.05 0.02
C THR A 121 -12.74 7.70 0.65
N GLN A 122 -13.83 8.29 0.17
CA GLN A 122 -15.19 8.04 0.68
C GLN A 122 -15.60 6.55 0.60
N LYS A 123 -15.01 5.80 -0.32
CA LYS A 123 -15.24 4.35 -0.43
C LYS A 123 -14.29 3.57 0.46
N VAL A 124 -13.00 3.91 0.46
CA VAL A 124 -11.98 3.24 1.28
C VAL A 124 -12.34 3.29 2.75
N VAL A 125 -12.73 4.45 3.27
CA VAL A 125 -13.02 4.64 4.70
C VAL A 125 -14.24 3.85 5.19
N GLU A 126 -15.13 3.44 4.30
CA GLU A 126 -16.31 2.63 4.60
C GLU A 126 -16.08 1.11 4.46
N ILE A 127 -14.93 0.67 3.97
CA ILE A 127 -14.64 -0.76 3.81
C ILE A 127 -14.58 -1.42 5.19
N PRO A 128 -15.41 -2.46 5.43
CA PRO A 128 -15.33 -3.23 6.66
C PRO A 128 -14.21 -4.27 6.57
N ILE A 129 -13.44 -4.40 7.62
CA ILE A 129 -12.38 -5.41 7.76
C ILE A 129 -12.55 -6.15 9.07
N ASP A 130 -12.39 -7.46 9.02
CA ASP A 130 -12.41 -8.35 10.17
C ASP A 130 -11.02 -8.52 10.76
N PHE A 131 -10.91 -8.31 12.06
CA PHE A 131 -9.64 -8.40 12.79
C PHE A 131 -9.73 -9.46 13.89
N PRO A 132 -8.87 -10.47 13.86
CA PRO A 132 -8.63 -11.32 15.01
C PRO A 132 -7.88 -10.54 16.11
N PRO A 133 -7.67 -11.11 17.31
CA PRO A 133 -6.81 -10.49 18.31
C PRO A 133 -5.44 -10.11 17.77
N LEU A 134 -4.84 -9.04 18.29
CA LEU A 134 -3.58 -8.45 17.79
C LEU A 134 -2.47 -9.49 17.62
N GLN A 135 -2.29 -10.40 18.58
CA GLN A 135 -1.26 -11.46 18.50
C GLN A 135 -1.45 -12.38 17.28
N ILE A 136 -2.70 -12.64 16.90
CA ILE A 136 -3.01 -13.44 15.70
C ILE A 136 -2.74 -12.63 14.43
N GLN A 137 -3.09 -11.34 14.43
CA GLN A 137 -2.75 -10.44 13.32
C GLN A 137 -1.25 -10.43 13.05
N GLU A 138 -0.43 -10.30 14.09
CA GLU A 138 1.04 -10.30 14.00
C GLU A 138 1.59 -11.61 13.43
N LYS A 139 1.07 -12.76 13.89
CA LYS A 139 1.45 -14.07 13.37
C LYS A 139 1.09 -14.23 11.89
N ILE A 140 -0.11 -13.83 11.50
CA ILE A 140 -0.56 -13.89 10.10
C ILE A 140 0.30 -13.00 9.21
N ALA A 141 0.57 -11.76 9.63
CA ALA A 141 1.42 -10.84 8.90
C ALA A 141 2.83 -11.42 8.69
N THR A 142 3.44 -12.01 9.72
CA THR A 142 4.75 -12.66 9.63
C THR A 142 4.75 -13.84 8.66
N ILE A 143 3.73 -14.68 8.69
CA ILE A 143 3.58 -15.82 7.77
C ILE A 143 3.47 -15.33 6.33
N LEU A 144 2.64 -14.32 6.08
CA LEU A 144 2.44 -13.77 4.74
C LEU A 144 3.69 -13.08 4.20
N ASP A 145 4.45 -12.38 5.04
CA ASP A 145 5.75 -11.81 4.68
C ASP A 145 6.73 -12.91 4.23
N THR A 146 6.83 -13.98 5.01
CA THR A 146 7.69 -15.13 4.67
C THR A 146 7.30 -15.77 3.34
N PHE A 147 6.00 -15.93 3.08
CA PHE A 147 5.52 -16.42 1.78
C PHE A 147 5.89 -15.50 0.63
N THR A 148 5.79 -14.19 0.82
CA THR A 148 6.13 -13.19 -0.19
C THR A 148 7.62 -13.23 -0.51
N GLU A 149 8.48 -13.31 0.50
CA GLU A 149 9.93 -13.42 0.35
C GLU A 149 10.34 -14.71 -0.38
N LEU A 150 9.84 -15.87 0.05
CA LEU A 150 10.10 -17.15 -0.60
C LEU A 150 9.62 -17.20 -2.05
N SER A 151 8.47 -16.62 -2.34
CA SER A 151 7.93 -16.53 -3.69
C SER A 151 8.81 -15.68 -4.60
N ALA A 152 9.34 -14.56 -4.09
CA ALA A 152 10.24 -13.69 -4.81
C ALA A 152 11.60 -14.37 -5.11
N GLU A 153 12.17 -15.05 -4.12
CA GLU A 153 13.41 -15.83 -4.26
C GLU A 153 13.26 -16.91 -5.32
N LEU A 154 12.21 -17.73 -5.23
CA LEU A 154 11.95 -18.80 -6.19
C LEU A 154 11.74 -18.27 -7.61
N SER A 155 11.04 -17.15 -7.77
CA SER A 155 10.85 -16.51 -9.07
C SER A 155 12.17 -16.01 -9.66
N ALA A 156 13.06 -15.47 -8.83
CA ALA A 156 14.38 -15.01 -9.25
C ALA A 156 15.27 -16.18 -9.67
N GLU A 157 15.28 -17.27 -8.91
CA GLU A 157 16.03 -18.50 -9.23
C GLU A 157 15.57 -19.09 -10.56
N LEU A 158 14.26 -19.30 -10.74
CA LEU A 158 13.68 -19.80 -11.98
C LEU A 158 14.02 -18.92 -13.19
N SER A 159 13.97 -17.61 -13.02
CA SER A 159 14.32 -16.68 -14.11
C SER A 159 15.80 -16.75 -14.48
N ALA A 160 16.68 -16.92 -13.50
CA ALA A 160 18.11 -17.08 -13.71
C ALA A 160 18.43 -18.41 -14.43
N GLU A 161 17.80 -19.51 -14.02
CA GLU A 161 17.98 -20.84 -14.65
C GLU A 161 17.52 -20.82 -16.12
N LEU A 162 16.31 -20.28 -16.39
CA LEU A 162 15.78 -20.16 -17.74
C LEU A 162 16.67 -19.27 -18.64
N SER A 163 17.28 -18.24 -18.08
CA SER A 163 18.18 -17.36 -18.83
C SER A 163 19.53 -18.00 -19.12
N ALA A 164 19.95 -18.97 -18.32
CA ALA A 164 21.20 -19.71 -18.49
C ALA A 164 21.08 -20.85 -19.53
N GLU A 165 19.87 -21.32 -19.81
CA GLU A 165 19.59 -22.39 -20.79
C GLU A 165 19.38 -21.87 -22.21
N LEU A 166 19.26 -20.55 -22.40
CA LEU A 166 19.09 -19.88 -23.71
C LEU A 166 20.41 -19.31 -24.22
#